data_f50c7759870778e23a0825b4259685ed
#
_entry.id   f50c7759870778e23a0825b4259685ed
#
_cell.length_a   1.000
_cell.length_b   1.000
_cell.length_c   1.000
_cell.angle_alpha   90.00
_cell.angle_beta   90.00
_cell.angle_gamma   90.00
#
_symmetry.space_group_name_H-M   'P 1'
#
loop_
_entity.id
_entity.type
_entity.pdbx_description
1 polymer ?
#
loop_
_entity_poly.entity_id
_entity_poly.type
_entity_poly.pdbx_seq_one_letter_code
_entity_poly.pdbx_strand_id
1 'polypeptide(L)'
;MFVDASAVVAILVGEGDGPALETRIDQPGAVFTSPITIYEAVLGIARILNVSVPVAQAEVDNFVGEAGAQVVSISAEIGRGAIGAFERFGRGRHPARLNMGDCFAYACARSLDVPLLFKGDDFSQTDIAAG
;
A
#
# COMPACT_ATOMS: atom_id res chain seq x y z
N MET A 1 0.75 -8.07 -8.03
CA MET A 1 0.41 -7.70 -6.62
C MET A 1 0.14 -6.21 -6.52
N PHE A 2 -0.66 -5.81 -5.56
CA PHE A 2 -0.84 -4.41 -5.19
C PHE A 2 0.09 -4.10 -4.01
N VAL A 3 0.82 -2.98 -4.07
CA VAL A 3 1.80 -2.60 -3.04
C VAL A 3 1.19 -1.51 -2.16
N ASP A 4 1.06 -1.80 -0.85
CA ASP A 4 0.56 -0.85 0.14
C ASP A 4 1.65 0.16 0.53
N ALA A 5 1.22 1.32 1.05
CA ALA A 5 2.13 2.35 1.53
C ALA A 5 3.10 1.83 2.61
N SER A 6 2.64 0.93 3.47
CA SER A 6 3.49 0.34 4.52
C SER A 6 4.71 -0.38 3.94
N ALA A 7 4.55 -1.08 2.82
CA ALA A 7 5.66 -1.74 2.15
C ALA A 7 6.61 -0.73 1.47
N VAL A 8 6.07 0.27 0.79
CA VAL A 8 6.87 1.32 0.15
C VAL A 8 7.72 2.05 1.20
N VAL A 9 7.11 2.44 2.30
CA VAL A 9 7.82 3.13 3.39
C VAL A 9 8.92 2.25 3.98
N ALA A 10 8.62 0.98 4.28
CA ALA A 10 9.60 0.06 4.84
C ALA A 10 10.83 -0.09 3.95
N ILE A 11 10.64 -0.18 2.63
CA ILE A 11 11.72 -0.30 1.66
C ILE A 11 12.55 1.00 1.62
N LEU A 12 11.89 2.14 1.47
CA LEU A 12 12.58 3.41 1.24
C LEU A 12 13.24 4.00 2.48
N VAL A 13 12.72 3.73 3.68
CA VAL A 13 13.38 4.17 4.92
C VAL A 13 14.40 3.16 5.44
N GLY A 14 14.52 1.98 4.83
CA GLY A 14 15.50 0.98 5.21
C GLY A 14 15.14 0.18 6.45
N GLU A 15 13.86 -0.13 6.65
CA GLU A 15 13.45 -1.01 7.74
C GLU A 15 13.97 -2.44 7.53
N GLY A 16 14.09 -3.22 8.62
CA GLY A 16 14.73 -4.53 8.57
C GLY A 16 14.09 -5.53 7.61
N ASP A 17 12.79 -5.45 7.38
CA ASP A 17 12.05 -6.29 6.44
C ASP A 17 11.98 -5.69 5.02
N GLY A 18 12.53 -4.50 4.80
CA GLY A 18 12.57 -3.85 3.50
C GLY A 18 13.17 -4.72 2.39
N PRO A 19 14.35 -5.32 2.57
CA PRO A 19 14.94 -6.19 1.53
C PRO A 19 14.06 -7.38 1.15
N ALA A 20 13.38 -8.00 2.11
CA ALA A 20 12.47 -9.10 1.83
C ALA A 20 11.25 -8.64 1.02
N LEU A 21 10.71 -7.47 1.35
CA LEU A 21 9.60 -6.87 0.60
C LEU A 21 10.02 -6.50 -0.83
N GLU A 22 11.19 -5.92 -0.98
CA GLU A 22 11.74 -5.58 -2.30
C GLU A 22 11.92 -6.83 -3.17
N THR A 23 12.44 -7.89 -2.60
CA THR A 23 12.58 -9.18 -3.30
C THR A 23 11.23 -9.69 -3.81
N ARG A 24 10.15 -9.47 -3.05
CA ARG A 24 8.79 -9.84 -3.46
C ARG A 24 8.33 -9.04 -4.67
N ILE A 25 8.66 -7.75 -4.73
CA ILE A 25 8.31 -6.88 -5.86
C ILE A 25 9.08 -7.28 -7.12
N ASP A 26 10.31 -7.75 -6.97
CA ASP A 26 11.17 -8.15 -8.09
C ASP A 26 10.76 -9.49 -8.72
N GLN A 27 9.83 -10.22 -8.11
CA GLN A 27 9.33 -11.45 -8.71
C GLN A 27 8.52 -11.16 -9.99
N PRO A 28 8.50 -12.10 -10.97
CA PRO A 28 7.70 -11.92 -12.18
C PRO A 28 6.22 -11.67 -11.85
N GLY A 29 5.62 -10.73 -12.59
CA GLY A 29 4.21 -10.40 -12.46
C GLY A 29 3.97 -8.90 -12.42
N ALA A 30 2.72 -8.51 -12.63
CA ALA A 30 2.33 -7.11 -12.62
C ALA A 30 2.33 -6.54 -11.19
N VAL A 31 2.82 -5.31 -11.06
CA VAL A 31 2.85 -4.55 -9.81
C VAL A 31 1.92 -3.35 -9.96
N PHE A 32 1.07 -3.14 -8.97
CA PHE A 32 0.09 -2.07 -8.94
C PHE A 32 0.22 -1.24 -7.67
N THR A 33 -0.12 0.02 -7.77
CA THR A 33 -0.32 0.92 -6.64
C THR A 33 -1.43 1.92 -6.97
N SER A 34 -1.67 2.91 -6.11
CA SER A 34 -2.73 3.90 -6.35
C SER A 34 -2.29 5.30 -5.92
N PRO A 35 -3.01 6.35 -6.36
CA PRO A 35 -2.73 7.72 -5.91
C PRO A 35 -2.83 7.88 -4.38
N ILE A 36 -3.74 7.15 -3.73
CA ILE A 36 -3.87 7.22 -2.27
C ILE A 36 -2.66 6.58 -1.59
N THR A 37 -2.21 5.43 -2.09
CA THR A 37 -1.00 4.77 -1.60
C THR A 37 0.23 5.66 -1.75
N ILE A 38 0.40 6.28 -2.92
CA ILE A 38 1.51 7.22 -3.17
C ILE A 38 1.45 8.38 -2.18
N TYR A 39 0.28 8.99 -2.00
CA TYR A 39 0.08 10.07 -1.04
C TYR A 39 0.50 9.67 0.38
N GLU A 40 0.02 8.53 0.86
CA GLU A 40 0.37 8.06 2.20
C GLU A 40 1.87 7.77 2.34
N ALA A 41 2.47 7.15 1.33
CA ALA A 41 3.91 6.84 1.35
C ALA A 41 4.75 8.12 1.38
N VAL A 42 4.41 9.12 0.58
CA VAL A 42 5.11 10.42 0.58
C VAL A 42 5.05 11.07 1.95
N LEU A 43 3.86 11.16 2.55
CA LEU A 43 3.72 11.77 3.87
C LEU A 43 4.45 10.99 4.96
N GLY A 44 4.40 9.66 4.89
CA GLY A 44 5.11 8.79 5.83
C GLY A 44 6.62 8.96 5.76
N ILE A 45 7.19 8.99 4.57
CA ILE A 45 8.63 9.16 4.37
C ILE A 45 9.08 10.56 4.81
N ALA A 46 8.33 11.60 4.43
CA ALA A 46 8.65 12.97 4.84
C ALA A 46 8.73 13.08 6.36
N ARG A 47 7.80 12.46 7.08
CA ARG A 47 7.76 12.47 8.54
C ARG A 47 8.89 11.63 9.15
N ILE A 48 9.09 10.40 8.68
CA ILE A 48 10.06 9.47 9.28
C ILE A 48 11.49 9.94 9.05
N LEU A 49 11.82 10.37 7.82
CA LEU A 49 13.16 10.83 7.46
C LEU A 49 13.38 12.31 7.75
N ASN A 50 12.35 13.03 8.16
CA ASN A 50 12.40 14.48 8.39
C ASN A 50 12.95 15.22 7.16
N VAL A 51 12.42 14.91 6.00
CA VAL A 51 12.73 15.57 4.73
C VAL A 51 11.53 16.36 4.22
N SER A 52 11.77 17.24 3.25
CA SER A 52 10.66 17.98 2.62
C SER A 52 9.73 17.06 1.84
N VAL A 53 8.49 17.51 1.66
CA VAL A 53 7.51 16.77 0.86
C VAL A 53 7.99 16.55 -0.57
N PRO A 54 8.56 17.57 -1.28
CA PRO A 54 9.09 17.33 -2.62
C PRO A 54 10.21 16.30 -2.68
N VAL A 55 11.09 16.24 -1.67
CA VAL A 55 12.15 15.22 -1.59
C VAL A 55 11.53 13.83 -1.41
N ALA A 56 10.59 13.68 -0.49
CA ALA A 56 9.89 12.41 -0.28
C ALA A 56 9.11 11.99 -1.53
N GLN A 57 8.47 12.91 -2.21
CA GLN A 57 7.74 12.63 -3.44
C GLN A 57 8.66 12.10 -4.54
N ALA A 58 9.84 12.71 -4.71
CA ALA A 58 10.82 12.24 -5.69
C ALA A 58 11.26 10.79 -5.40
N GLU A 59 11.46 10.44 -4.15
CA GLU A 59 11.83 9.08 -3.75
C GLU A 59 10.71 8.07 -4.08
N VAL A 60 9.47 8.42 -3.81
CA VAL A 60 8.32 7.54 -4.12
C VAL A 60 8.13 7.42 -5.63
N ASP A 61 8.24 8.52 -6.38
CA ASP A 61 8.11 8.50 -7.84
C ASP A 61 9.19 7.62 -8.47
N ASN A 62 10.43 7.70 -8.00
CA ASN A 62 11.53 6.83 -8.45
C ASN A 62 11.22 5.36 -8.13
N PHE A 63 10.72 5.07 -6.95
CA PHE A 63 10.35 3.71 -6.57
C PHE A 63 9.27 3.16 -7.50
N VAL A 64 8.23 3.93 -7.77
CA VAL A 64 7.13 3.52 -8.67
C VAL A 64 7.66 3.22 -10.06
N GLY A 65 8.56 4.08 -10.58
CA GLY A 65 9.17 3.89 -11.89
C GLY A 65 10.06 2.65 -11.96
N GLU A 66 10.92 2.46 -10.97
CA GLU A 66 11.84 1.32 -10.92
C GLU A 66 11.12 -0.02 -10.73
N ALA A 67 10.06 -0.02 -9.92
CA ALA A 67 9.24 -1.22 -9.73
C ALA A 67 8.37 -1.53 -10.95
N GLY A 68 8.26 -0.63 -11.91
CA GLY A 68 7.33 -0.78 -13.03
C GLY A 68 5.87 -0.82 -12.59
N ALA A 69 5.54 -0.17 -11.48
CA ALA A 69 4.20 -0.21 -10.91
C ALA A 69 3.23 0.60 -11.75
N GLN A 70 2.08 0.00 -12.02
CA GLN A 70 0.97 0.70 -12.66
C GLN A 70 0.16 1.42 -11.57
N VAL A 71 -0.05 2.71 -11.76
CA VAL A 71 -0.87 3.52 -10.85
C VAL A 71 -2.33 3.40 -11.29
N VAL A 72 -3.14 2.69 -10.51
CA VAL A 72 -4.54 2.48 -10.85
C VAL A 72 -5.40 3.66 -10.38
N SER A 73 -6.43 3.99 -11.15
CA SER A 73 -7.36 5.06 -10.78
C SER A 73 -8.27 4.63 -9.64
N ILE A 74 -8.59 5.56 -8.75
CA ILE A 74 -9.59 5.36 -7.70
C ILE A 74 -10.96 5.70 -8.27
N SER A 75 -11.71 4.67 -8.65
CA SER A 75 -13.07 4.82 -9.19
C SER A 75 -14.12 4.89 -8.07
N ALA A 76 -15.35 5.23 -8.46
CA ALA A 76 -16.48 5.15 -7.54
C ALA A 76 -16.70 3.72 -7.02
N GLU A 77 -16.46 2.71 -7.84
CA GLU A 77 -16.56 1.30 -7.45
C GLU A 77 -15.53 0.94 -6.39
N ILE A 78 -14.27 1.35 -6.58
CA ILE A 78 -13.23 1.13 -5.57
C ILE A 78 -13.58 1.86 -4.28
N GLY A 79 -14.12 3.08 -4.35
CA GLY A 79 -14.59 3.80 -3.18
C GLY A 79 -15.66 3.03 -2.40
N ARG A 80 -16.63 2.45 -3.09
CA ARG A 80 -17.65 1.59 -2.46
C ARG A 80 -17.04 0.34 -1.85
N GLY A 81 -16.06 -0.27 -2.53
CA GLY A 81 -15.31 -1.41 -1.98
C GLY A 81 -14.55 -1.05 -0.70
N ALA A 82 -13.97 0.14 -0.63
CA ALA A 82 -13.29 0.62 0.57
C ALA A 82 -14.27 0.81 1.74
N ILE A 83 -15.47 1.32 1.49
CA ILE A 83 -16.52 1.45 2.51
C ILE A 83 -16.89 0.05 3.03
N GLY A 84 -17.06 -0.93 2.15
CA GLY A 84 -17.34 -2.31 2.54
C GLY A 84 -16.21 -2.93 3.36
N ALA A 85 -14.95 -2.65 3.01
CA ALA A 85 -13.81 -3.09 3.79
C ALA A 85 -13.81 -2.48 5.20
N PHE A 86 -14.15 -1.21 5.33
CA PHE A 86 -14.27 -0.57 6.63
C PHE A 86 -15.37 -1.20 7.48
N GLU A 87 -16.53 -1.47 6.89
CA GLU A 87 -17.63 -2.13 7.60
C GLU A 87 -17.20 -3.48 8.17
N ARG A 88 -16.40 -4.26 7.43
CA ARG A 88 -15.96 -5.60 7.84
C ARG A 88 -14.74 -5.58 8.77
N PHE A 89 -13.75 -4.74 8.49
CA PHE A 89 -12.41 -4.81 9.07
C PHE A 89 -11.92 -3.49 9.66
N GLY A 90 -12.73 -2.46 9.70
CA GLY A 90 -12.32 -1.11 10.06
C GLY A 90 -11.98 -0.93 11.53
N ARG A 91 -11.22 0.13 11.80
CA ARG A 91 -10.87 0.55 13.14
C ARG A 91 -12.13 0.78 13.99
N GLY A 92 -12.15 0.21 15.19
CA GLY A 92 -13.30 0.27 16.09
C GLY A 92 -14.37 -0.78 15.80
N ARG A 93 -14.19 -1.61 14.77
CA ARG A 93 -15.14 -2.65 14.35
C ARG A 93 -14.55 -4.05 14.33
N HIS A 94 -13.24 -4.15 14.08
CA HIS A 94 -12.57 -5.44 13.88
C HIS A 94 -11.11 -5.36 14.35
N PRO A 95 -10.52 -6.49 14.82
CA PRO A 95 -9.12 -6.52 15.24
C PRO A 95 -8.11 -6.08 14.18
N ALA A 96 -8.42 -6.21 12.89
CA ALA A 96 -7.58 -5.72 11.80
C ALA A 96 -7.39 -4.21 11.84
N ARG A 97 -8.37 -3.46 12.36
CA ARG A 97 -8.29 -2.01 12.60
C ARG A 97 -7.89 -1.21 11.37
N LEU A 98 -8.45 -1.55 10.21
CA LEU A 98 -8.10 -0.86 8.96
C LEU A 98 -8.50 0.61 9.03
N ASN A 99 -7.56 1.49 8.68
CA ASN A 99 -7.82 2.91 8.49
C ASN A 99 -8.28 3.19 7.05
N MET A 100 -8.46 4.45 6.69
CA MET A 100 -8.91 4.83 5.34
C MET A 100 -7.99 4.29 4.25
N GLY A 101 -6.68 4.53 4.37
CA GLY A 101 -5.70 4.08 3.38
C GLY A 101 -5.68 2.57 3.23
N ASP A 102 -5.74 1.85 4.34
CA ASP A 102 -5.81 0.39 4.34
C ASP A 102 -7.04 -0.12 3.61
N CYS A 103 -8.19 0.51 3.84
CA CYS A 103 -9.45 0.12 3.18
C CYS A 103 -9.37 0.32 1.66
N PHE A 104 -8.76 1.41 1.20
CA PHE A 104 -8.55 1.63 -0.24
C PHE A 104 -7.54 0.67 -0.84
N ALA A 105 -6.45 0.34 -0.14
CA ALA A 105 -5.49 -0.67 -0.60
C ALA A 105 -6.15 -2.04 -0.73
N TYR A 106 -6.93 -2.44 0.27
CA TYR A 106 -7.72 -3.66 0.23
C TYR A 106 -8.66 -3.68 -0.98
N ALA A 107 -9.43 -2.60 -1.17
CA ALA A 107 -10.40 -2.50 -2.26
C ALA A 107 -9.72 -2.56 -3.64
N CYS A 108 -8.57 -1.91 -3.81
CA CYS A 108 -7.80 -1.98 -5.05
C CYS A 108 -7.32 -3.41 -5.34
N ALA A 109 -6.72 -4.07 -4.35
CA ALA A 109 -6.24 -5.44 -4.51
C ALA A 109 -7.38 -6.40 -4.86
N ARG A 110 -8.52 -6.28 -4.20
CA ARG A 110 -9.71 -7.10 -4.48
C ARG A 110 -10.27 -6.83 -5.87
N SER A 111 -10.34 -5.56 -6.28
CA SER A 111 -10.83 -5.18 -7.61
C SER A 111 -9.96 -5.73 -8.74
N LEU A 112 -8.66 -5.82 -8.52
CA LEU A 112 -7.69 -6.35 -9.47
C LEU A 112 -7.52 -7.86 -9.36
N ASP A 113 -8.09 -8.48 -8.34
CA ASP A 113 -7.92 -9.90 -8.01
C ASP A 113 -6.43 -10.27 -7.88
N VAL A 114 -5.70 -9.48 -7.11
CA VAL A 114 -4.27 -9.69 -6.86
C VAL A 114 -3.98 -9.70 -5.36
N PRO A 115 -2.87 -10.33 -4.94
CA PRO A 115 -2.43 -10.25 -3.55
C PRO A 115 -2.00 -8.83 -3.17
N LEU A 116 -1.98 -8.57 -1.86
CA LEU A 116 -1.57 -7.29 -1.27
C LEU A 116 -0.22 -7.45 -0.57
N LEU A 117 0.77 -6.66 -0.97
CA LEU A 117 2.07 -6.60 -0.29
C LEU A 117 2.03 -5.48 0.76
N PHE A 118 2.29 -5.85 2.01
CA PHE A 118 2.20 -4.94 3.15
C PHE A 118 3.23 -5.30 4.23
N LYS A 119 3.51 -4.33 5.10
CA LYS A 119 4.24 -4.55 6.34
C LYS A 119 3.26 -4.44 7.51
N GLY A 120 3.46 -5.27 8.55
CA GLY A 120 2.64 -5.27 9.76
C GLY A 120 1.57 -6.34 9.74
N ASP A 121 0.69 -6.30 10.75
CA ASP A 121 -0.28 -7.37 11.00
C ASP A 121 -1.72 -7.01 10.63
N ASP A 122 -1.98 -5.76 10.22
CA ASP A 122 -3.35 -5.29 10.03
C ASP A 122 -4.10 -6.12 8.97
N PHE A 123 -3.49 -6.29 7.79
CA PHE A 123 -4.12 -7.05 6.71
C PHE A 123 -4.13 -8.56 6.93
N SER A 124 -3.22 -9.10 7.75
CA SER A 124 -3.17 -10.53 8.03
C SER A 124 -4.41 -11.04 8.75
N GLN A 125 -5.17 -10.15 9.37
CA GLN A 125 -6.43 -10.49 10.03
C GLN A 125 -7.66 -10.34 9.12
N THR A 126 -7.44 -10.02 7.86
CA THR A 126 -8.48 -9.95 6.84
C THR A 126 -8.45 -11.19 5.96
N ASP A 127 -9.32 -11.23 4.94
CA ASP A 127 -9.36 -12.31 3.96
C ASP A 127 -8.52 -12.02 2.69
N ILE A 128 -7.71 -10.95 2.69
CA ILE A 128 -6.87 -10.63 1.54
C ILE A 128 -5.64 -11.55 1.47
N ALA A 129 -5.31 -12.04 0.28
CA ALA A 129 -4.11 -12.82 0.10
C ALA A 129 -2.87 -11.93 0.25
N ALA A 130 -1.85 -12.45 0.98
CA ALA A 130 -0.58 -11.75 1.14
C ALA A 130 0.25 -11.84 -0.15
N GLY A 131 0.82 -10.72 -0.52
CA GLY A 131 1.72 -10.61 -1.66
C GLY A 131 3.13 -11.11 -1.40
#